data_6a86c90aadec919eacc92003009b2a78
#
_entry.id   6a86c90aadec919eacc92003009b2a78
#
_cell.length_a   1.000
_cell.length_b   1.000
_cell.length_c   1.000
_cell.angle_alpha   90.00
_cell.angle_beta   90.00
_cell.angle_gamma   90.00
#
_symmetry.space_group_name_H-M   'P 1'
#
loop_
_entity.id
_entity.type
_entity.pdbx_description
1 polymer ?
#
loop_
_entity_poly.entity_id
_entity_poly.type
_entity_poly.pdbx_seq_one_letter_code
_entity_poly.pdbx_strand_id
1 'polypeptide(L)'
;MIYNQTVNRTFNSLWHGQPFYYYILTIWYILAPWSLLIVGIIITALRPKFVRSGIQTFFLTAGITIFVVLSCVDQKMQIYMLPAVPFLVYGAAMFLTRFRDNQLIRLSLAVPSAMIMLSLPTLVWAAATFPKVEYLNNGLIYAAATVLTLAGGNALYHLYGKGKEHIIVI
;
A
#
# COMPACT_ATOMS: atom_id res chain seq x y z
N MET A 1 -39.08 2.01 -1.67
CA MET A 1 -38.00 2.59 -0.86
C MET A 1 -36.63 1.91 -1.13
N ILE A 2 -36.57 0.59 -1.19
CA ILE A 2 -35.36 -0.21 -1.49
C ILE A 2 -34.76 0.11 -2.88
N TYR A 3 -35.60 0.19 -3.92
CA TYR A 3 -35.17 0.51 -5.28
C TYR A 3 -34.40 1.84 -5.37
N ASN A 4 -34.92 2.92 -4.76
CA ASN A 4 -34.26 4.23 -4.78
C ASN A 4 -32.96 4.27 -3.96
N GLN A 5 -32.87 3.49 -2.89
CA GLN A 5 -31.67 3.51 -2.02
C GLN A 5 -30.57 2.57 -2.53
N THR A 6 -30.92 1.46 -3.16
CA THR A 6 -29.92 0.47 -3.58
C THR A 6 -29.54 0.63 -5.05
N VAL A 7 -30.54 0.65 -5.94
CA VAL A 7 -30.29 0.68 -7.39
C VAL A 7 -29.93 2.08 -7.87
N ASN A 8 -30.69 3.09 -7.47
CA ASN A 8 -30.46 4.47 -7.93
C ASN A 8 -29.16 5.07 -7.37
N ARG A 9 -28.77 4.73 -6.14
CA ARG A 9 -27.46 5.16 -5.59
C ARG A 9 -26.29 4.42 -6.22
N THR A 10 -26.49 3.20 -6.71
CA THR A 10 -25.43 2.41 -7.33
C THR A 10 -25.14 2.90 -8.75
N PHE A 11 -26.16 3.27 -9.51
CA PHE A 11 -26.04 3.60 -10.93
C PHE A 11 -26.28 5.07 -11.27
N ASN A 12 -26.93 5.86 -10.40
CA ASN A 12 -27.23 7.27 -10.63
C ASN A 12 -26.98 8.08 -9.36
N SER A 13 -25.72 8.22 -8.96
CA SER A 13 -25.40 9.01 -7.78
C SER A 13 -25.37 10.51 -8.11
N LEU A 14 -26.34 11.25 -7.57
CA LEU A 14 -26.43 12.71 -7.73
C LEU A 14 -25.35 13.48 -6.95
N TRP A 15 -24.65 12.85 -6.00
CA TRP A 15 -23.80 13.56 -5.04
C TRP A 15 -22.32 13.20 -5.07
N HIS A 16 -21.91 12.02 -5.56
CA HIS A 16 -20.50 11.58 -5.52
C HIS A 16 -20.15 10.69 -6.71
N GLY A 17 -20.67 11.00 -7.89
CA GLY A 17 -20.30 10.32 -9.14
C GLY A 17 -18.84 10.51 -9.42
N GLN A 18 -18.05 9.43 -9.32
CA GLN A 18 -16.63 9.44 -9.62
C GLN A 18 -16.35 8.56 -10.84
N PRO A 19 -15.39 8.93 -11.69
CA PRO A 19 -15.07 8.16 -12.88
C PRO A 19 -14.60 6.75 -12.52
N PHE A 20 -14.72 5.79 -13.47
CA PHE A 20 -14.37 4.38 -13.23
C PHE A 20 -12.89 4.19 -12.81
N TYR A 21 -12.00 5.07 -13.27
CA TYR A 21 -10.56 5.04 -12.94
C TYR A 21 -10.23 5.64 -11.56
N TYR A 22 -11.21 6.11 -10.81
CA TYR A 22 -11.00 6.72 -9.48
C TYR A 22 -10.14 5.86 -8.56
N TYR A 23 -10.44 4.56 -8.45
CA TYR A 23 -9.66 3.65 -7.60
C TYR A 23 -8.26 3.37 -8.13
N ILE A 24 -8.01 3.47 -9.43
CA ILE A 24 -6.67 3.35 -10.02
C ILE A 24 -5.79 4.52 -9.55
N LEU A 25 -6.36 5.71 -9.43
CA LEU A 25 -5.62 6.88 -8.92
C LEU A 25 -5.48 6.85 -7.39
N THR A 26 -6.48 6.36 -6.69
CA THR A 26 -6.49 6.38 -5.22
C THR A 26 -5.74 5.21 -4.59
N ILE A 27 -5.53 4.11 -5.29
CA ILE A 27 -4.82 2.92 -4.78
C ILE A 27 -3.40 3.24 -4.29
N TRP A 28 -2.75 4.24 -4.90
CA TRP A 28 -1.39 4.62 -4.54
C TRP A 28 -1.26 5.12 -3.11
N TYR A 29 -2.21 5.90 -2.62
CA TYR A 29 -2.18 6.39 -1.24
C TYR A 29 -2.96 5.49 -0.26
N ILE A 30 -3.97 4.75 -0.73
CA ILE A 30 -4.67 3.77 0.11
C ILE A 30 -3.72 2.65 0.56
N LEU A 31 -2.84 2.19 -0.32
CA LEU A 31 -1.84 1.17 -0.03
C LEU A 31 -0.50 1.74 0.42
N ALA A 32 -0.38 3.07 0.57
CA ALA A 32 0.88 3.67 1.01
C ALA A 32 1.30 3.17 2.40
N PRO A 33 2.60 2.99 2.65
CA PRO A 33 3.74 3.20 1.75
C PRO A 33 4.07 2.00 0.85
N TRP A 34 3.28 0.92 0.89
CA TRP A 34 3.52 -0.36 0.22
C TRP A 34 2.92 -0.46 -1.19
N SER A 35 2.31 0.61 -1.68
CA SER A 35 1.59 0.64 -2.96
C SER A 35 2.43 0.16 -4.14
N LEU A 36 3.65 0.64 -4.27
CA LEU A 36 4.57 0.23 -5.35
C LEU A 36 4.90 -1.27 -5.29
N LEU A 37 5.13 -1.79 -4.08
CA LEU A 37 5.41 -3.20 -3.86
C LEU A 37 4.21 -4.06 -4.24
N ILE A 38 3.04 -3.76 -3.69
CA ILE A 38 1.82 -4.55 -3.88
C ILE A 38 1.41 -4.54 -5.36
N VAL A 39 1.37 -3.37 -5.99
CA VAL A 39 1.01 -3.24 -7.41
C VAL A 39 2.06 -3.92 -8.29
N GLY A 40 3.35 -3.74 -8.02
CA GLY A 40 4.43 -4.38 -8.75
C GLY A 40 4.38 -5.92 -8.68
N ILE A 41 4.09 -6.48 -7.51
CA ILE A 41 3.92 -7.92 -7.32
C ILE A 41 2.69 -8.42 -8.07
N ILE A 42 1.55 -7.73 -7.98
CA ILE A 42 0.32 -8.12 -8.67
C ILE A 42 0.54 -8.15 -10.19
N ILE A 43 1.14 -7.10 -10.76
CA ILE A 43 1.46 -7.04 -12.19
C ILE A 43 2.38 -8.20 -12.60
N THR A 44 3.38 -8.50 -11.78
CA THR A 44 4.32 -9.60 -12.06
C THR A 44 3.64 -10.96 -11.94
N ALA A 45 2.77 -11.14 -10.94
CA ALA A 45 2.01 -12.36 -10.70
C ALA A 45 0.97 -12.67 -11.80
N LEU A 46 0.47 -11.62 -12.48
CA LEU A 46 -0.48 -11.79 -13.60
C LEU A 46 0.18 -12.29 -14.89
N ARG A 47 1.51 -12.29 -14.98
CA ARG A 47 2.19 -12.80 -16.18
C ARG A 47 1.90 -14.29 -16.41
N PRO A 48 1.59 -14.71 -17.65
CA PRO A 48 1.15 -16.09 -17.95
C PRO A 48 2.21 -17.16 -17.68
N LYS A 49 3.50 -16.78 -17.62
CA LYS A 49 4.61 -17.69 -17.32
C LYS A 49 4.69 -18.14 -15.85
N PHE A 50 3.83 -17.58 -14.99
CA PHE A 50 3.86 -17.87 -13.56
C PHE A 50 2.92 -18.99 -13.17
N VAL A 51 3.49 -20.09 -12.67
CA VAL A 51 2.72 -21.18 -12.03
C VAL A 51 2.28 -20.72 -10.65
N ARG A 52 0.98 -20.69 -10.41
CA ARG A 52 0.33 -20.26 -9.17
C ARG A 52 -0.24 -21.44 -8.42
N SER A 53 -0.19 -21.40 -7.10
CA SER A 53 -0.97 -22.32 -6.27
C SER A 53 -2.45 -21.92 -6.27
N GLY A 54 -3.34 -22.85 -5.91
CA GLY A 54 -4.78 -22.55 -5.82
C GLY A 54 -5.08 -21.38 -4.87
N ILE A 55 -4.39 -21.33 -3.72
CA ILE A 55 -4.54 -20.26 -2.73
C ILE A 55 -4.08 -18.90 -3.29
N GLN A 56 -2.94 -18.86 -3.98
CA GLN A 56 -2.45 -17.64 -4.62
C GLN A 56 -3.43 -17.12 -5.68
N THR A 57 -3.98 -18.02 -6.48
CA THR A 57 -4.99 -17.69 -7.49
C THR A 57 -6.25 -17.14 -6.82
N PHE A 58 -6.70 -17.75 -5.73
CA PHE A 58 -7.87 -17.29 -4.99
C PHE A 58 -7.70 -15.84 -4.48
N PHE A 59 -6.62 -15.54 -3.77
CA PHE A 59 -6.39 -14.19 -3.23
C PHE A 59 -6.27 -13.14 -4.34
N LEU A 60 -5.60 -13.49 -5.43
CA LEU A 60 -5.38 -12.59 -6.55
C LEU A 60 -6.70 -12.32 -7.30
N THR A 61 -7.47 -13.36 -7.61
CA THR A 61 -8.77 -13.21 -8.29
C THR A 61 -9.78 -12.51 -7.41
N ALA A 62 -9.88 -12.84 -6.12
CA ALA A 62 -10.78 -12.17 -5.20
C ALA A 62 -10.47 -10.67 -5.09
N GLY A 63 -9.19 -10.31 -4.88
CA GLY A 63 -8.77 -8.91 -4.79
C GLY A 63 -9.06 -8.13 -6.07
N ILE A 64 -8.73 -8.68 -7.23
CA ILE A 64 -8.99 -8.03 -8.52
C ILE A 64 -10.49 -7.93 -8.80
N THR A 65 -11.26 -8.99 -8.52
CA THR A 65 -12.71 -8.97 -8.73
C THR A 65 -13.39 -7.90 -7.88
N ILE A 66 -13.05 -7.83 -6.59
CA ILE A 66 -13.58 -6.77 -5.69
C ILE A 66 -13.20 -5.39 -6.24
N PHE A 67 -11.94 -5.20 -6.64
CA PHE A 67 -11.46 -3.94 -7.20
C PHE A 67 -12.26 -3.53 -8.46
N VAL A 68 -12.46 -4.46 -9.40
CA VAL A 68 -13.20 -4.22 -10.64
C VAL A 68 -14.68 -3.92 -10.34
N VAL A 69 -15.33 -4.71 -9.50
CA VAL A 69 -16.75 -4.52 -9.12
C VAL A 69 -16.94 -3.15 -8.49
N LEU A 70 -16.08 -2.76 -7.55
CA LEU A 70 -16.15 -1.44 -6.91
C LEU A 70 -15.90 -0.31 -7.92
N SER A 71 -15.04 -0.52 -8.93
CA SER A 71 -14.78 0.47 -9.98
C SER A 71 -15.98 0.69 -10.90
N CYS A 72 -16.89 -0.28 -11.01
CA CYS A 72 -18.10 -0.16 -11.81
C CYS A 72 -19.26 0.56 -11.09
N VAL A 73 -19.15 0.77 -9.77
CA VAL A 73 -20.17 1.49 -8.99
C VAL A 73 -19.94 2.99 -9.10
N ASP A 74 -20.98 3.79 -9.36
CA ASP A 74 -20.85 5.24 -9.54
C ASP A 74 -20.50 5.96 -8.24
N GLN A 75 -21.10 5.55 -7.13
CA GLN A 75 -20.81 6.13 -5.82
C GLN A 75 -19.51 5.57 -5.24
N LYS A 76 -18.41 6.27 -5.42
CA LYS A 76 -17.08 5.84 -4.99
C LYS A 76 -16.60 6.65 -3.79
N MET A 77 -16.29 5.93 -2.72
CA MET A 77 -15.58 6.47 -1.55
C MET A 77 -14.35 5.61 -1.29
N GLN A 78 -13.29 6.22 -0.77
CA GLN A 78 -12.03 5.51 -0.48
C GLN A 78 -12.24 4.33 0.48
N ILE A 79 -13.15 4.47 1.44
CA ILE A 79 -13.46 3.45 2.45
C ILE A 79 -14.04 2.16 1.83
N TYR A 80 -14.67 2.25 0.67
CA TYR A 80 -15.20 1.07 -0.01
C TYR A 80 -14.11 0.14 -0.55
N MET A 81 -12.89 0.64 -0.71
CA MET A 81 -11.73 -0.16 -1.10
C MET A 81 -11.23 -1.07 0.04
N LEU A 82 -11.64 -0.80 1.28
CA LEU A 82 -11.16 -1.53 2.46
C LEU A 82 -11.31 -3.06 2.34
N PRO A 83 -12.40 -3.63 1.82
CA PRO A 83 -12.53 -5.08 1.62
C PRO A 83 -11.52 -5.68 0.63
N ALA A 84 -11.06 -4.91 -0.36
CA ALA A 84 -10.07 -5.39 -1.35
C ALA A 84 -8.65 -5.44 -0.78
N VAL A 85 -8.32 -4.53 0.14
CA VAL A 85 -6.97 -4.38 0.71
C VAL A 85 -6.40 -5.68 1.29
N PRO A 86 -7.10 -6.43 2.16
CA PRO A 86 -6.57 -7.68 2.71
C PRO A 86 -6.21 -8.70 1.63
N PHE A 87 -7.06 -8.87 0.62
CA PHE A 87 -6.81 -9.81 -0.46
C PHE A 87 -5.61 -9.41 -1.31
N LEU A 88 -5.45 -8.11 -1.60
CA LEU A 88 -4.31 -7.58 -2.35
C LEU A 88 -3.01 -7.72 -1.54
N VAL A 89 -3.05 -7.41 -0.24
CA VAL A 89 -1.87 -7.50 0.65
C VAL A 89 -1.43 -8.95 0.85
N TYR A 90 -2.36 -9.85 1.20
CA TYR A 90 -2.04 -11.27 1.36
C TYR A 90 -1.60 -11.90 0.04
N GLY A 91 -2.27 -11.57 -1.07
CA GLY A 91 -1.86 -11.99 -2.40
C GLY A 91 -0.43 -11.56 -2.71
N ALA A 92 -0.08 -10.30 -2.46
CA ALA A 92 1.27 -9.78 -2.66
C ALA A 92 2.29 -10.48 -1.73
N ALA A 93 1.98 -10.65 -0.45
CA ALA A 93 2.86 -11.29 0.52
C ALA A 93 3.24 -12.72 0.13
N MET A 94 2.29 -13.50 -0.40
CA MET A 94 2.56 -14.87 -0.88
C MET A 94 3.54 -14.94 -2.04
N PHE A 95 3.66 -13.87 -2.83
CA PHE A 95 4.60 -13.81 -3.93
C PHE A 95 5.94 -13.19 -3.56
N LEU A 96 6.01 -12.48 -2.44
CA LEU A 96 7.19 -11.72 -2.03
C LEU A 96 8.45 -12.60 -1.94
N THR A 97 8.33 -13.77 -1.31
CA THR A 97 9.44 -14.72 -1.16
C THR A 97 9.97 -15.23 -2.50
N ARG A 98 9.08 -15.38 -3.48
CA ARG A 98 9.41 -15.91 -4.82
C ARG A 98 10.08 -14.86 -5.72
N PHE A 99 9.83 -13.58 -5.45
CA PHE A 99 10.37 -12.47 -6.23
C PHE A 99 11.54 -11.74 -5.56
N ARG A 100 12.09 -12.31 -4.49
CA ARG A 100 13.13 -11.70 -3.68
C ARG A 100 14.32 -11.17 -4.48
N ASP A 101 14.74 -11.89 -5.54
CA ASP A 101 15.89 -11.53 -6.36
C ASP A 101 15.58 -10.51 -7.47
N ASN A 102 14.31 -10.07 -7.59
CA ASN A 102 13.91 -9.09 -8.59
C ASN A 102 14.28 -7.67 -8.13
N GLN A 103 15.07 -6.97 -8.96
CA GLN A 103 15.47 -5.58 -8.67
C GLN A 103 14.28 -4.64 -8.45
N LEU A 104 13.17 -4.83 -9.19
CA LEU A 104 11.97 -4.01 -9.03
C LEU A 104 11.36 -4.17 -7.63
N ILE A 105 11.37 -5.38 -7.09
CA ILE A 105 10.83 -5.64 -5.75
C ILE A 105 11.76 -5.07 -4.68
N ARG A 106 13.07 -5.23 -4.86
CA ARG A 106 14.06 -4.59 -3.96
C ARG A 106 13.89 -3.07 -3.95
N LEU A 107 13.73 -2.46 -5.12
CA LEU A 107 13.48 -1.02 -5.22
C LEU A 107 12.15 -0.62 -4.55
N SER A 108 11.09 -1.40 -4.77
CA SER A 108 9.78 -1.16 -4.16
C SER A 108 9.77 -1.31 -2.64
N LEU A 109 10.65 -2.14 -2.07
CA LEU A 109 10.88 -2.25 -0.62
C LEU A 109 11.77 -1.10 -0.11
N ALA A 110 12.72 -0.64 -0.92
CA ALA A 110 13.62 0.44 -0.53
C ALA A 110 12.89 1.78 -0.34
N VAL A 111 11.87 2.06 -1.19
CA VAL A 111 11.10 3.31 -1.11
C VAL A 111 10.43 3.51 0.26
N PRO A 112 9.56 2.59 0.76
CA PRO A 112 8.96 2.76 2.08
C PRO A 112 10.00 2.75 3.21
N SER A 113 11.06 1.95 3.10
CA SER A 113 12.14 1.95 4.09
C SER A 113 12.87 3.28 4.14
N ALA A 114 13.12 3.92 2.99
CA ALA A 114 13.71 5.25 2.92
C ALA A 114 12.76 6.32 3.48
N MET A 115 11.45 6.23 3.20
CA MET A 115 10.45 7.15 3.79
C MET A 115 10.44 7.06 5.31
N ILE A 116 10.48 5.84 5.86
CA ILE A 116 10.53 5.61 7.30
C ILE A 116 11.87 6.12 7.88
N MET A 117 12.98 5.91 7.19
CA MET A 117 14.30 6.42 7.60
C MET A 117 14.34 7.96 7.65
N LEU A 118 13.60 8.64 6.78
CA LEU A 118 13.54 10.09 6.74
C LEU A 118 12.60 10.70 7.79
N SER A 119 11.93 9.91 8.63
CA SER A 119 10.94 10.39 9.59
C SER A 119 11.52 11.40 10.61
N LEU A 120 12.71 11.15 11.14
CA LEU A 120 13.34 12.08 12.08
C LEU A 120 13.83 13.38 11.40
N PRO A 121 14.58 13.33 10.28
CA PRO A 121 14.99 14.56 9.59
C PRO A 121 13.80 15.42 9.14
N THR A 122 12.73 14.81 8.66
CA THR A 122 11.52 15.54 8.25
C THR A 122 10.79 16.15 9.44
N LEU A 123 10.76 15.46 10.60
CA LEU A 123 10.18 15.99 11.83
C LEU A 123 10.96 17.21 12.33
N VAL A 124 12.29 17.12 12.38
CA VAL A 124 13.17 18.23 12.80
C VAL A 124 12.99 19.42 11.86
N TRP A 125 12.99 19.18 10.55
CA TRP A 125 12.77 20.22 9.55
C TRP A 125 11.40 20.89 9.70
N ALA A 126 10.33 20.09 9.89
CA ALA A 126 8.98 20.58 10.08
C ALA A 126 8.83 21.42 11.36
N ALA A 127 9.41 20.97 12.48
CA ALA A 127 9.40 21.70 13.73
C ALA A 127 10.15 23.05 13.64
N ALA A 128 11.22 23.10 12.86
CA ALA A 128 11.99 24.34 12.64
C ALA A 128 11.29 25.32 11.71
N THR A 129 10.54 24.82 10.71
CA THR A 129 9.94 25.64 9.66
C THR A 129 8.53 26.13 10.03
N PHE A 130 7.79 25.34 10.81
CA PHE A 130 6.40 25.61 11.17
C PHE A 130 6.19 25.80 12.68
N PRO A 131 6.50 26.99 13.25
CA PRO A 131 6.41 27.22 14.70
C PRO A 131 4.98 27.10 15.27
N LYS A 132 3.95 27.11 14.42
CA LYS A 132 2.55 26.89 14.83
C LYS A 132 2.21 25.45 15.19
N VAL A 133 3.13 24.52 15.02
CA VAL A 133 2.91 23.08 15.22
C VAL A 133 3.60 22.64 16.52
N GLU A 134 3.29 23.37 17.62
CA GLU A 134 3.86 23.12 18.95
C GLU A 134 3.66 21.68 19.45
N TYR A 135 2.58 21.01 19.04
CA TYR A 135 2.32 19.61 19.41
C TYR A 135 3.36 18.63 18.86
N LEU A 136 4.09 18.98 17.80
CA LEU A 136 5.21 18.15 17.29
C LEU A 136 6.45 18.21 18.19
N ASN A 137 6.53 19.22 19.06
CA ASN A 137 7.69 19.39 19.95
C ASN A 137 7.54 18.56 21.24
N ASN A 138 7.04 17.35 21.12
CA ASN A 138 6.88 16.41 22.22
C ASN A 138 7.98 15.34 22.19
N GLY A 139 8.63 15.11 23.34
CA GLY A 139 9.70 14.11 23.47
C GLY A 139 9.29 12.69 23.01
N LEU A 140 8.03 12.31 23.21
CA LEU A 140 7.52 11.01 22.73
C LEU A 140 7.51 10.93 21.19
N ILE A 141 7.19 12.03 20.50
CA ILE A 141 7.20 12.08 19.03
C ILE A 141 8.62 11.95 18.49
N TYR A 142 9.60 12.65 19.13
CA TYR A 142 11.00 12.49 18.76
C TYR A 142 11.53 11.08 19.04
N ALA A 143 11.15 10.47 20.16
CA ALA A 143 11.52 9.10 20.47
C ALA A 143 10.94 8.11 19.45
N ALA A 144 9.66 8.26 19.07
CA ALA A 144 9.04 7.45 18.04
C ALA A 144 9.72 7.64 16.67
N ALA A 145 10.01 8.89 16.29
CA ALA A 145 10.71 9.19 15.04
C ALA A 145 12.14 8.61 15.00
N THR A 146 12.88 8.62 16.12
CA THR A 146 14.20 7.97 16.19
C THR A 146 14.12 6.46 16.00
N VAL A 147 13.16 5.80 16.64
CA VAL A 147 12.93 4.35 16.47
C VAL A 147 12.59 4.02 15.01
N LEU A 148 11.71 4.81 14.40
CA LEU A 148 11.35 4.63 12.98
C LEU A 148 12.56 4.85 12.06
N THR A 149 13.36 5.88 12.29
CA THR A 149 14.56 6.14 11.50
C THR A 149 15.56 4.99 11.59
N LEU A 150 15.79 4.46 12.79
CA LEU A 150 16.66 3.30 12.99
C LEU A 150 16.11 2.04 12.32
N ALA A 151 14.80 1.80 12.43
CA ALA A 151 14.14 0.67 11.77
C ALA A 151 14.25 0.77 10.23
N GLY A 152 14.00 1.95 9.66
CA GLY A 152 14.14 2.20 8.23
C GLY A 152 15.57 2.02 7.74
N GLY A 153 16.55 2.54 8.49
CA GLY A 153 17.99 2.36 8.19
C GLY A 153 18.43 0.90 8.25
N ASN A 154 17.98 0.16 9.27
CA ASN A 154 18.23 -1.28 9.38
C ASN A 154 17.61 -2.08 8.22
N ALA A 155 16.38 -1.76 7.83
CA ALA A 155 15.71 -2.38 6.69
C ALA A 155 16.50 -2.13 5.39
N LEU A 156 16.96 -0.89 5.13
CA LEU A 156 17.79 -0.57 3.97
C LEU A 156 19.15 -1.29 4.01
N TYR A 157 19.78 -1.36 5.18
CA TYR A 157 21.02 -2.09 5.36
C TYR A 157 20.88 -3.57 4.98
N HIS A 158 19.80 -4.22 5.42
CA HIS A 158 19.52 -5.63 5.07
C HIS A 158 19.11 -5.83 3.61
N LEU A 159 18.50 -4.82 2.97
CA LEU A 159 18.17 -4.88 1.54
C LEU A 159 19.39 -4.75 0.64
N TYR A 160 20.38 -3.94 1.01
CA TYR A 160 21.55 -3.62 0.21
C TYR A 160 22.86 -4.19 0.78
N GLY A 161 22.93 -4.43 2.09
CA GLY A 161 24.02 -5.13 2.75
C GLY A 161 24.02 -6.58 2.34
N LYS A 162 25.16 -7.08 1.89
CA LYS A 162 25.51 -8.42 1.39
C LYS A 162 24.41 -9.46 1.46
N GLY A 163 23.88 -9.79 0.30
CA GLY A 163 22.90 -10.86 0.13
C GLY A 163 23.31 -12.16 0.81
N LYS A 164 22.41 -12.70 1.54
CA LYS A 164 22.10 -14.10 1.83
C LYS A 164 21.40 -14.32 3.17
N GLU A 165 21.15 -13.33 4.00
CA GLU A 165 20.55 -13.61 5.29
C GLU A 165 19.15 -13.00 5.42
N HIS A 166 18.22 -13.89 5.67
CA HIS A 166 16.87 -13.78 6.20
C HIS A 166 16.30 -12.37 6.32
N ILE A 167 15.39 -12.03 5.39
CA ILE A 167 14.39 -11.00 5.64
C ILE A 167 13.51 -11.56 6.76
N ILE A 168 13.73 -11.07 7.97
CA ILE A 168 12.80 -11.24 9.07
C ILE A 168 11.61 -10.33 8.72
N VAL A 169 10.57 -10.96 8.16
CA VAL A 169 9.24 -10.34 8.09
C VAL A 169 8.68 -10.46 9.50
N ILE A 170 8.69 -9.37 10.23
CA ILE A 170 7.93 -9.21 11.47
C ILE A 170 6.50 -8.90 11.11
#